data_81beee5d4cbbbcab5bbc53f3696aff75
#
_entry.id   81beee5d4cbbbcab5bbc53f3696aff75
#
_cell.length_a   1.000
_cell.length_b   1.000
_cell.length_c   1.000
_cell.angle_alpha   90.00
_cell.angle_beta   90.00
_cell.angle_gamma   90.00
#
_symmetry.space_group_name_H-M   'P 1'
#
loop_
_entity.id
_entity.type
_entity.pdbx_description
1 polymer ?
#
loop_
_entity_poly.entity_id
_entity_poly.type
_entity_poly.pdbx_seq_one_letter_code
_entity_poly.pdbx_strand_id
1 'polypeptide(L)'
;MFENEDGVDTFARFAEYGAGANAYTSSDKTAYLFSCTENFVPSLEILLDFVTHPYFTEQTVEKEQGIIAQEIRMYEDNPNWRVYFNLLRALYSKHTVRIDTAGTVESIREITPEILYNCYNTFYNPGNMLLCVSGRVTPEEVEAVCDKILKPGTPTGISRKYEDEAAEICEKRKTEKLEVAFPLFSIGIKDNDVPSEGEALMKKQAEHEIILEKLFSKSGDFYNRLYEEGLINDKFSAGYERGISFAFADISGESRDPDRLMTEVESEFAKYAANFDELFSDEDFEAVKRVVYSQNVQMWGSTEDIANNFMDFKFMGGDMLEYPDIIAAVTKDDIKKRFLSTYKSEFCAMSVILPQ
;
A
#
# COMPACT_ATOMS: atom_id res chain seq x y z
N MET A 1 -13.74 5.22 -15.78
CA MET A 1 -15.03 5.23 -16.53
C MET A 1 -16.16 5.34 -15.54
N PHE A 2 -16.66 6.56 -15.35
CA PHE A 2 -17.66 6.86 -14.33
C PHE A 2 -19.01 7.31 -14.92
N GLU A 3 -19.15 7.20 -16.26
CA GLU A 3 -20.40 7.47 -16.97
C GLU A 3 -21.24 6.21 -17.13
N ASN A 4 -22.54 6.29 -16.83
CA ASN A 4 -23.53 5.26 -17.07
C ASN A 4 -24.21 5.45 -18.44
N GLU A 5 -25.18 4.59 -18.79
CA GLU A 5 -25.95 4.66 -20.05
C GLU A 5 -26.65 6.01 -20.29
N ASP A 6 -27.00 6.73 -19.21
CA ASP A 6 -27.62 8.06 -19.27
C ASP A 6 -26.63 9.21 -19.49
N GLY A 7 -25.32 8.91 -19.57
CA GLY A 7 -24.27 9.89 -19.76
C GLY A 7 -23.96 10.75 -18.55
N VAL A 8 -24.51 10.42 -17.37
CA VAL A 8 -24.24 11.14 -16.13
C VAL A 8 -23.02 10.55 -15.43
N ASP A 9 -22.10 11.43 -15.03
CA ASP A 9 -20.94 11.06 -14.22
C ASP A 9 -21.36 10.64 -12.83
N THR A 10 -20.90 9.48 -12.37
CA THR A 10 -21.21 8.93 -11.04
C THR A 10 -20.74 9.84 -9.91
N PHE A 11 -19.62 10.54 -10.06
CA PHE A 11 -19.17 11.52 -9.05
C PHE A 11 -20.14 12.69 -8.93
N ALA A 12 -20.74 13.14 -10.04
CA ALA A 12 -21.76 14.19 -10.00
C ALA A 12 -23.00 13.73 -9.21
N ARG A 13 -23.39 12.45 -9.35
CA ARG A 13 -24.50 11.88 -8.55
C ARG A 13 -24.20 11.89 -7.05
N PHE A 14 -22.99 11.53 -6.64
CA PHE A 14 -22.59 11.64 -5.23
C PHE A 14 -22.64 13.08 -4.72
N ALA A 15 -22.18 14.03 -5.53
CA ALA A 15 -22.19 15.44 -5.18
C ALA A 15 -23.60 16.01 -4.97
N GLU A 16 -24.63 15.52 -5.69
CA GLU A 16 -26.04 15.88 -5.49
C GLU A 16 -26.54 15.56 -4.07
N TYR A 17 -25.98 14.52 -3.44
CA TYR A 17 -26.29 14.11 -2.07
C TYR A 17 -25.29 14.65 -1.03
N GLY A 18 -24.35 15.50 -1.44
CA GLY A 18 -23.33 16.06 -0.55
C GLY A 18 -22.27 15.02 -0.11
N ALA A 19 -22.14 13.93 -0.85
CA ALA A 19 -21.13 12.91 -0.62
C ALA A 19 -19.88 13.14 -1.47
N GLY A 20 -18.71 12.92 -0.89
CA GLY A 20 -17.45 12.82 -1.61
C GLY A 20 -17.19 11.36 -2.00
N ALA A 21 -16.74 11.12 -3.22
CA ALA A 21 -16.42 9.78 -3.71
C ALA A 21 -15.00 9.70 -4.25
N ASN A 22 -14.40 8.52 -4.18
CA ASN A 22 -13.08 8.25 -4.74
C ASN A 22 -12.95 6.77 -5.15
N ALA A 23 -11.91 6.47 -5.91
CA ALA A 23 -11.53 5.11 -6.24
C ALA A 23 -10.00 5.00 -6.34
N TYR A 24 -9.46 3.84 -5.99
CA TYR A 24 -8.05 3.54 -6.18
C TYR A 24 -7.82 2.08 -6.58
N THR A 25 -6.72 1.84 -7.27
CA THR A 25 -6.26 0.51 -7.63
C THR A 25 -4.86 0.30 -7.08
N SER A 26 -4.66 -0.83 -6.41
CA SER A 26 -3.35 -1.31 -5.98
C SER A 26 -2.93 -2.55 -6.78
N SER A 27 -1.84 -3.18 -6.41
CA SER A 27 -1.34 -4.40 -7.05
C SER A 27 -2.27 -5.60 -6.92
N ASP A 28 -3.21 -5.60 -5.97
CA ASP A 28 -4.03 -6.75 -5.59
C ASP A 28 -5.52 -6.48 -5.46
N LYS A 29 -5.95 -5.22 -5.46
CA LYS A 29 -7.36 -4.82 -5.29
C LYS A 29 -7.70 -3.52 -6.01
N THR A 30 -8.99 -3.33 -6.28
CA THR A 30 -9.59 -2.04 -6.65
C THR A 30 -10.65 -1.70 -5.61
N ALA A 31 -10.61 -0.50 -5.09
CA ALA A 31 -11.57 0.01 -4.12
C ALA A 31 -12.35 1.20 -4.69
N TYR A 32 -13.64 1.20 -4.42
CA TYR A 32 -14.56 2.31 -4.69
C TYR A 32 -15.14 2.75 -3.37
N LEU A 33 -15.09 4.02 -3.06
CA LEU A 33 -15.49 4.53 -1.76
C LEU A 33 -16.23 5.85 -1.85
N PHE A 34 -17.04 6.11 -0.83
CA PHE A 34 -17.61 7.43 -0.60
C PHE A 34 -17.59 7.77 0.89
N SER A 35 -17.63 9.05 1.18
CA SER A 35 -17.86 9.59 2.54
C SER A 35 -19.02 10.59 2.50
N CYS A 36 -19.87 10.56 3.52
CA CYS A 36 -20.98 11.48 3.66
C CYS A 36 -21.27 11.77 5.12
N THR A 37 -21.87 12.94 5.39
CA THR A 37 -22.41 13.29 6.71
C THR A 37 -23.92 13.02 6.79
N GLU A 38 -24.61 13.06 5.67
CA GLU A 38 -26.04 12.81 5.48
C GLU A 38 -26.27 11.99 4.22
N ASN A 39 -27.50 11.57 3.96
CA ASN A 39 -27.87 10.87 2.71
C ASN A 39 -27.10 9.56 2.48
N PHE A 40 -26.82 8.80 3.54
CA PHE A 40 -26.09 7.53 3.45
C PHE A 40 -26.76 6.53 2.50
N VAL A 41 -28.07 6.29 2.66
CA VAL A 41 -28.81 5.30 1.86
C VAL A 41 -28.72 5.59 0.35
N PRO A 42 -29.06 6.79 -0.16
CA PRO A 42 -28.93 7.07 -1.59
C PRO A 42 -27.47 7.02 -2.07
N SER A 43 -26.50 7.40 -1.25
CA SER A 43 -25.09 7.31 -1.61
C SER A 43 -24.63 5.85 -1.70
N LEU A 44 -25.05 4.97 -0.80
CA LEU A 44 -24.77 3.54 -0.88
C LEU A 44 -25.46 2.89 -2.10
N GLU A 45 -26.68 3.31 -2.43
CA GLU A 45 -27.36 2.85 -3.64
C GLU A 45 -26.57 3.21 -4.90
N ILE A 46 -26.04 4.43 -4.98
CA ILE A 46 -25.19 4.88 -6.11
C ILE A 46 -23.94 4.03 -6.21
N LEU A 47 -23.23 3.78 -5.08
CA LEU A 47 -22.03 2.96 -5.08
C LEU A 47 -22.29 1.55 -5.58
N LEU A 48 -23.31 0.88 -5.01
CA LEU A 48 -23.64 -0.51 -5.36
C LEU A 48 -24.14 -0.63 -6.81
N ASP A 49 -24.95 0.32 -7.27
CA ASP A 49 -25.39 0.36 -8.67
C ASP A 49 -24.20 0.51 -9.61
N PHE A 50 -23.31 1.45 -9.33
CA PHE A 50 -22.11 1.70 -10.12
C PHE A 50 -21.20 0.48 -10.25
N VAL A 51 -20.90 -0.22 -9.14
CA VAL A 51 -19.99 -1.37 -9.17
C VAL A 51 -20.62 -2.63 -9.74
N THR A 52 -21.96 -2.69 -9.83
CA THR A 52 -22.69 -3.89 -10.32
C THR A 52 -23.28 -3.75 -11.72
N HIS A 53 -23.27 -2.56 -12.30
CA HIS A 53 -23.80 -2.29 -13.64
C HIS A 53 -22.76 -1.61 -14.54
N PRO A 54 -21.82 -2.40 -15.12
CA PRO A 54 -20.77 -1.85 -15.98
C PRO A 54 -21.33 -1.35 -17.29
N TYR A 55 -20.83 -0.21 -17.75
CA TYR A 55 -21.17 0.35 -19.03
C TYR A 55 -19.89 0.73 -19.81
N PHE A 56 -19.48 -0.16 -20.72
CA PHE A 56 -18.27 0.03 -21.53
C PHE A 56 -18.64 0.04 -23.01
N THR A 57 -18.41 1.17 -23.67
CA THR A 57 -18.55 1.33 -25.13
C THR A 57 -17.22 1.73 -25.73
N GLU A 58 -17.06 1.58 -27.04
CA GLU A 58 -15.87 2.05 -27.74
C GLU A 58 -15.59 3.55 -27.46
N GLN A 59 -16.64 4.36 -27.47
CA GLN A 59 -16.53 5.80 -27.23
C GLN A 59 -16.07 6.12 -25.79
N THR A 60 -16.64 5.45 -24.76
CA THR A 60 -16.27 5.69 -23.37
C THR A 60 -14.85 5.18 -23.09
N VAL A 61 -14.44 4.06 -23.70
CA VAL A 61 -13.09 3.51 -23.57
C VAL A 61 -12.06 4.44 -24.23
N GLU A 62 -12.31 4.92 -25.44
CA GLU A 62 -11.39 5.85 -26.14
C GLU A 62 -11.23 7.16 -25.36
N LYS A 63 -12.32 7.72 -24.83
CA LYS A 63 -12.28 8.91 -23.97
C LYS A 63 -11.40 8.68 -22.75
N GLU A 64 -11.59 7.56 -22.06
CA GLU A 64 -10.87 7.21 -20.85
C GLU A 64 -9.39 6.93 -21.11
N GLN A 65 -9.05 6.25 -22.20
CA GLN A 65 -7.66 6.08 -22.64
C GLN A 65 -6.94 7.43 -22.80
N GLY A 66 -7.64 8.44 -23.30
CA GLY A 66 -7.11 9.81 -23.40
C GLY A 66 -6.80 10.45 -22.05
N ILE A 67 -7.69 10.24 -21.06
CA ILE A 67 -7.53 10.75 -19.68
C ILE A 67 -6.39 10.03 -18.99
N ILE A 68 -6.39 8.69 -19.01
CA ILE A 68 -5.35 7.86 -18.38
C ILE A 68 -3.97 8.11 -19.02
N ALA A 69 -3.90 8.35 -20.34
CA ALA A 69 -2.64 8.70 -20.99
C ALA A 69 -2.05 10.03 -20.47
N GLN A 70 -2.88 10.99 -20.07
CA GLN A 70 -2.42 12.22 -19.40
C GLN A 70 -1.97 11.95 -17.97
N GLU A 71 -2.70 11.10 -17.25
CA GLU A 71 -2.34 10.68 -15.89
C GLU A 71 -1.00 9.92 -15.86
N ILE A 72 -0.78 9.00 -16.79
CA ILE A 72 0.50 8.29 -16.93
C ILE A 72 1.65 9.29 -17.11
N ARG A 73 1.51 10.29 -18.00
CA ARG A 73 2.55 11.31 -18.19
C ARG A 73 2.79 12.13 -16.92
N MET A 74 1.73 12.46 -16.18
CA MET A 74 1.86 13.15 -14.89
C MET A 74 2.66 12.31 -13.88
N TYR A 75 2.44 10.99 -13.83
CA TYR A 75 3.22 10.08 -12.98
C TYR A 75 4.67 9.91 -13.46
N GLU A 76 4.91 9.90 -14.78
CA GLU A 76 6.26 9.86 -15.35
C GLU A 76 7.10 11.07 -14.92
N ASP A 77 6.48 12.23 -14.74
CA ASP A 77 7.12 13.47 -14.28
C ASP A 77 7.14 13.60 -12.74
N ASN A 78 6.52 12.68 -11.99
CA ASN A 78 6.48 12.74 -10.53
C ASN A 78 7.68 12.03 -9.91
N PRO A 79 8.61 12.76 -9.23
CA PRO A 79 9.83 12.16 -8.68
C PRO A 79 9.56 11.12 -7.58
N ASN A 80 8.52 11.30 -6.74
CA ASN A 80 8.17 10.35 -5.69
C ASN A 80 7.64 9.03 -6.29
N TRP A 81 6.84 9.12 -7.34
CA TRP A 81 6.36 7.95 -8.08
C TRP A 81 7.52 7.20 -8.74
N ARG A 82 8.43 7.94 -9.37
CA ARG A 82 9.60 7.37 -10.06
C ARG A 82 10.56 6.70 -9.08
N VAL A 83 10.88 7.33 -7.95
CA VAL A 83 11.79 6.73 -6.96
C VAL A 83 11.22 5.44 -6.39
N TYR A 84 9.91 5.38 -6.13
CA TYR A 84 9.21 4.19 -5.63
C TYR A 84 9.21 3.02 -6.64
N PHE A 85 8.72 3.24 -7.87
CA PHE A 85 8.70 2.17 -8.87
C PHE A 85 10.09 1.76 -9.35
N ASN A 86 11.07 2.64 -9.32
CA ASN A 86 12.46 2.29 -9.56
C ASN A 86 13.00 1.39 -8.42
N LEU A 87 12.61 1.64 -7.17
CA LEU A 87 12.95 0.74 -6.07
C LEU A 87 12.34 -0.65 -6.28
N LEU A 88 11.04 -0.74 -6.58
CA LEU A 88 10.39 -2.03 -6.85
C LEU A 88 11.06 -2.82 -7.97
N ARG A 89 11.50 -2.14 -9.04
CA ARG A 89 12.27 -2.75 -10.14
C ARG A 89 13.68 -3.17 -9.73
N ALA A 90 14.25 -2.55 -8.69
CA ALA A 90 15.55 -2.94 -8.14
C ALA A 90 15.42 -4.13 -7.18
N LEU A 91 14.30 -4.24 -6.44
CA LEU A 91 14.04 -5.34 -5.51
C LEU A 91 13.55 -6.61 -6.21
N TYR A 92 12.64 -6.48 -7.19
CA TYR A 92 11.92 -7.61 -7.79
C TYR A 92 12.27 -7.80 -9.26
N SER A 93 12.53 -9.05 -9.66
CA SER A 93 12.87 -9.40 -11.05
C SER A 93 11.65 -9.81 -11.87
N LYS A 94 10.70 -10.52 -11.26
CA LYS A 94 9.52 -11.09 -11.94
C LYS A 94 8.20 -10.65 -11.33
N HIS A 95 8.13 -10.45 -10.02
CA HIS A 95 6.88 -10.14 -9.33
C HIS A 95 6.18 -8.92 -9.92
N THR A 96 4.87 -9.01 -10.12
CA THR A 96 4.06 -7.97 -10.78
C THR A 96 4.02 -6.66 -10.02
N VAL A 97 4.33 -6.62 -8.72
CA VAL A 97 4.41 -5.39 -7.92
C VAL A 97 5.37 -4.35 -8.50
N ARG A 98 6.37 -4.78 -9.29
CA ARG A 98 7.32 -3.91 -10.00
C ARG A 98 6.73 -3.17 -11.21
N ILE A 99 5.52 -3.55 -11.62
CA ILE A 99 4.82 -2.97 -12.77
C ILE A 99 3.92 -1.86 -12.25
N ASP A 100 4.01 -0.70 -12.89
CA ASP A 100 3.15 0.43 -12.58
C ASP A 100 1.68 0.08 -12.82
N THR A 101 0.82 0.31 -11.84
CA THR A 101 -0.62 0.03 -11.93
C THR A 101 -1.32 0.85 -13.01
N ALA A 102 -0.81 2.03 -13.34
CA ALA A 102 -1.31 2.85 -14.43
C ALA A 102 -0.96 2.26 -15.82
N GLY A 103 0.02 1.37 -15.90
CA GLY A 103 0.52 0.81 -17.16
C GLY A 103 1.36 1.80 -17.95
N THR A 104 1.32 1.70 -19.27
CA THR A 104 1.96 2.63 -20.22
C THR A 104 0.95 3.13 -21.24
N VAL A 105 1.28 4.25 -21.90
CA VAL A 105 0.43 4.80 -22.98
C VAL A 105 0.20 3.77 -24.10
N GLU A 106 1.17 2.90 -24.36
CA GLU A 106 1.07 1.82 -25.35
C GLU A 106 0.12 0.72 -24.85
N SER A 107 0.27 0.26 -23.59
CA SER A 107 -0.54 -0.84 -23.06
C SER A 107 -2.01 -0.49 -22.93
N ILE A 108 -2.35 0.75 -22.53
CA ILE A 108 -3.76 1.16 -22.38
C ILE A 108 -4.49 1.23 -23.73
N ARG A 109 -3.77 1.44 -24.87
CA ARG A 109 -4.38 1.45 -26.20
C ARG A 109 -4.87 0.08 -26.67
N GLU A 110 -4.38 -0.99 -26.05
CA GLU A 110 -4.79 -2.36 -26.35
C GLU A 110 -6.10 -2.74 -25.62
N ILE A 111 -6.54 -1.91 -24.66
CA ILE A 111 -7.75 -2.17 -23.89
C ILE A 111 -8.99 -1.86 -24.71
N THR A 112 -9.85 -2.87 -24.88
CA THR A 112 -11.12 -2.77 -25.60
C THR A 112 -12.30 -2.98 -24.65
N PRO A 113 -13.54 -2.58 -25.04
CA PRO A 113 -14.73 -2.91 -24.26
C PRO A 113 -14.86 -4.40 -23.93
N GLU A 114 -14.50 -5.28 -24.88
CA GLU A 114 -14.53 -6.73 -24.68
C GLU A 114 -13.57 -7.18 -23.57
N ILE A 115 -12.35 -6.67 -23.57
CA ILE A 115 -11.36 -6.96 -22.50
C ILE A 115 -11.92 -6.49 -21.15
N LEU A 116 -12.49 -5.29 -21.08
CA LEU A 116 -13.06 -4.75 -19.84
C LEU A 116 -14.24 -5.59 -19.35
N TYR A 117 -15.18 -6.01 -20.24
CA TYR A 117 -16.26 -6.88 -19.85
C TYR A 117 -15.76 -8.27 -19.40
N ASN A 118 -14.72 -8.81 -20.03
CA ASN A 118 -14.11 -10.07 -19.60
C ASN A 118 -13.47 -9.95 -18.21
N CYS A 119 -12.75 -8.87 -17.94
CA CYS A 119 -12.20 -8.56 -16.61
C CYS A 119 -13.32 -8.36 -15.59
N TYR A 120 -14.34 -7.57 -15.94
CA TYR A 120 -15.48 -7.34 -15.07
C TYR A 120 -16.20 -8.63 -14.69
N ASN A 121 -16.58 -9.44 -15.66
CA ASN A 121 -17.29 -10.70 -15.43
C ASN A 121 -16.46 -11.70 -14.62
N THR A 122 -15.13 -11.59 -14.67
CA THR A 122 -14.21 -12.45 -13.90
C THR A 122 -14.11 -12.00 -12.45
N PHE A 123 -13.90 -10.70 -12.22
CA PHE A 123 -13.49 -10.18 -10.91
C PHE A 123 -14.60 -9.49 -10.12
N TYR A 124 -15.60 -8.87 -10.79
CA TYR A 124 -16.68 -8.11 -10.15
C TYR A 124 -17.90 -8.99 -9.86
N ASN A 125 -17.65 -10.06 -9.14
CA ASN A 125 -18.69 -10.93 -8.63
C ASN A 125 -18.86 -10.69 -7.13
N PRO A 126 -20.08 -10.57 -6.57
CA PRO A 126 -20.30 -10.38 -5.13
C PRO A 126 -19.55 -11.39 -4.25
N GLY A 127 -19.31 -12.61 -4.75
CA GLY A 127 -18.48 -13.61 -4.05
C GLY A 127 -16.97 -13.29 -4.00
N ASN A 128 -16.51 -12.29 -4.77
CA ASN A 128 -15.12 -11.80 -4.80
C ASN A 128 -15.01 -10.33 -4.33
N MET A 129 -16.06 -9.79 -3.74
CA MET A 129 -16.12 -8.39 -3.31
C MET A 129 -16.35 -8.31 -1.81
N LEU A 130 -15.87 -7.25 -1.21
CA LEU A 130 -16.08 -6.93 0.19
C LEU A 130 -16.69 -5.52 0.29
N LEU A 131 -17.82 -5.40 0.98
CA LEU A 131 -18.39 -4.13 1.39
C LEU A 131 -18.03 -3.87 2.84
N CYS A 132 -17.39 -2.75 3.11
CA CYS A 132 -17.11 -2.28 4.45
C CYS A 132 -17.78 -0.92 4.67
N VAL A 133 -18.49 -0.76 5.77
CA VAL A 133 -19.16 0.48 6.14
C VAL A 133 -18.74 0.84 7.57
N SER A 134 -18.23 2.05 7.74
CA SER A 134 -17.85 2.59 9.04
C SER A 134 -18.54 3.93 9.27
N GLY A 135 -19.23 4.07 10.42
CA GLY A 135 -19.92 5.31 10.76
C GLY A 135 -21.19 5.09 11.59
N ARG A 136 -22.02 6.11 11.65
CA ARG A 136 -23.29 6.07 12.40
C ARG A 136 -24.41 5.48 11.54
N VAL A 137 -24.36 4.18 11.29
CA VAL A 137 -25.33 3.39 10.52
C VAL A 137 -25.59 2.07 11.23
N THR A 138 -26.72 1.42 10.94
CA THR A 138 -26.98 0.09 11.46
C THR A 138 -26.75 -0.99 10.40
N PRO A 139 -26.42 -2.23 10.78
CA PRO A 139 -26.30 -3.34 9.82
C PRO A 139 -27.58 -3.53 9.02
N GLU A 140 -28.74 -3.38 9.63
CA GLU A 140 -30.06 -3.56 8.98
C GLU A 140 -30.28 -2.53 7.86
N GLU A 141 -29.82 -1.28 8.04
CA GLU A 141 -29.89 -0.25 7.00
C GLU A 141 -29.01 -0.61 5.79
N VAL A 142 -27.80 -1.12 6.05
CA VAL A 142 -26.88 -1.57 4.99
C VAL A 142 -27.45 -2.78 4.27
N GLU A 143 -27.90 -3.81 5.01
CA GLU A 143 -28.48 -5.03 4.46
C GLU A 143 -29.70 -4.73 3.58
N ALA A 144 -30.60 -3.84 4.02
CA ALA A 144 -31.79 -3.47 3.25
C ALA A 144 -31.43 -2.85 1.87
N VAL A 145 -30.34 -2.07 1.78
CA VAL A 145 -29.86 -1.52 0.51
C VAL A 145 -29.21 -2.62 -0.34
N CYS A 146 -28.41 -3.48 0.28
CA CYS A 146 -27.79 -4.62 -0.41
C CYS A 146 -28.84 -5.56 -1.01
N ASP A 147 -29.86 -5.95 -0.22
CA ASP A 147 -30.94 -6.85 -0.68
C ASP A 147 -31.74 -6.26 -1.85
N LYS A 148 -31.86 -4.93 -1.91
CA LYS A 148 -32.55 -4.24 -2.99
C LYS A 148 -31.76 -4.27 -4.31
N ILE A 149 -30.43 -4.16 -4.27
CA ILE A 149 -29.59 -3.91 -5.45
C ILE A 149 -28.79 -5.15 -5.86
N LEU A 150 -28.20 -5.84 -4.88
CA LEU A 150 -27.28 -6.94 -5.16
C LEU A 150 -28.03 -8.22 -5.52
N LYS A 151 -27.48 -8.95 -6.47
CA LYS A 151 -27.89 -10.33 -6.76
C LYS A 151 -26.97 -11.28 -5.98
N PRO A 152 -27.47 -12.46 -5.53
CA PRO A 152 -26.63 -13.44 -4.89
C PRO A 152 -25.40 -13.77 -5.75
N GLY A 153 -24.22 -13.63 -5.16
CA GLY A 153 -22.97 -14.01 -5.81
C GLY A 153 -22.78 -15.53 -5.80
N THR A 154 -22.11 -16.03 -6.80
CA THR A 154 -21.62 -17.42 -6.80
C THR A 154 -20.15 -17.42 -6.37
N PRO A 155 -19.69 -18.41 -5.58
CA PRO A 155 -18.27 -18.54 -5.29
C PRO A 155 -17.49 -18.58 -6.59
N THR A 156 -16.53 -17.68 -6.73
CA THR A 156 -15.65 -17.65 -7.90
C THR A 156 -14.49 -18.60 -7.65
N GLY A 157 -14.15 -19.45 -8.63
CA GLY A 157 -12.96 -20.28 -8.58
C GLY A 157 -11.68 -19.52 -8.90
N ILE A 158 -11.62 -18.22 -8.52
CA ILE A 158 -10.44 -17.38 -8.78
C ILE A 158 -9.30 -17.88 -7.90
N SER A 159 -8.20 -18.24 -8.54
CA SER A 159 -6.94 -18.54 -7.88
C SER A 159 -5.87 -17.56 -8.34
N ARG A 160 -5.18 -16.95 -7.39
CA ARG A 160 -4.03 -16.10 -7.70
C ARG A 160 -2.81 -16.98 -7.97
N LYS A 161 -2.11 -16.70 -9.06
CA LYS A 161 -0.83 -17.32 -9.38
C LYS A 161 0.24 -16.24 -9.31
N TYR A 162 1.27 -16.52 -8.55
CA TYR A 162 2.43 -15.66 -8.46
C TYR A 162 3.62 -16.34 -9.12
N GLU A 163 4.46 -15.56 -9.77
CA GLU A 163 5.74 -16.03 -10.30
C GLU A 163 6.68 -16.38 -9.13
N ASP A 164 7.52 -17.40 -9.33
CA ASP A 164 8.62 -17.69 -8.40
C ASP A 164 9.64 -16.56 -8.48
N GLU A 165 9.62 -15.70 -7.48
CA GLU A 165 10.55 -14.57 -7.35
C GLU A 165 11.84 -15.04 -6.67
N ALA A 166 13.00 -14.59 -7.20
CA ALA A 166 14.29 -14.88 -6.59
C ALA A 166 14.43 -14.21 -5.22
N ALA A 167 15.16 -14.85 -4.30
CA ALA A 167 15.44 -14.24 -2.99
C ALA A 167 16.38 -13.02 -3.11
N GLU A 168 17.25 -13.02 -4.11
CA GLU A 168 18.20 -11.96 -4.38
C GLU A 168 17.46 -10.71 -4.91
N ILE A 169 18.02 -9.55 -4.66
CA ILE A 169 17.61 -8.30 -5.29
C ILE A 169 18.04 -8.30 -6.77
N CYS A 170 17.28 -7.59 -7.61
CA CYS A 170 17.57 -7.49 -9.04
C CYS A 170 18.76 -6.56 -9.32
N GLU A 171 18.81 -5.43 -8.61
CA GLU A 171 19.84 -4.39 -8.79
C GLU A 171 20.10 -3.66 -7.46
N LYS A 172 21.38 -3.48 -7.10
CA LYS A 172 21.72 -2.82 -5.84
C LYS A 172 21.36 -1.33 -5.83
N ARG A 173 21.45 -0.67 -6.99
CA ARG A 173 21.18 0.77 -7.14
C ARG A 173 20.56 1.10 -8.47
N LYS A 174 19.49 1.89 -8.44
CA LYS A 174 18.87 2.49 -9.62
C LYS A 174 18.89 4.01 -9.51
N THR A 175 19.33 4.69 -10.56
CA THR A 175 19.45 6.16 -10.55
C THR A 175 18.77 6.76 -11.77
N GLU A 176 18.02 7.82 -11.54
CA GLU A 176 17.35 8.59 -12.58
C GLU A 176 17.55 10.09 -12.32
N LYS A 177 17.39 10.95 -13.32
CA LYS A 177 17.45 12.40 -13.19
C LYS A 177 16.14 13.04 -13.54
N LEU A 178 15.62 13.88 -12.64
CA LEU A 178 14.39 14.65 -12.83
C LEU A 178 14.57 16.07 -12.26
N GLU A 179 13.60 16.94 -12.50
CA GLU A 179 13.55 18.28 -11.91
C GLU A 179 13.22 18.21 -10.41
N VAL A 180 14.24 18.08 -9.58
CA VAL A 180 14.15 18.08 -8.12
C VAL A 180 15.16 19.05 -7.51
N ALA A 181 14.83 19.66 -6.38
CA ALA A 181 15.73 20.57 -5.67
C ALA A 181 16.82 19.83 -4.88
N PHE A 182 16.47 18.66 -4.35
CA PHE A 182 17.37 17.76 -3.60
C PHE A 182 17.23 16.35 -4.12
N PRO A 183 18.28 15.52 -4.02
CA PRO A 183 18.16 14.11 -4.35
C PRO A 183 17.10 13.43 -3.46
N LEU A 184 16.14 12.72 -4.09
CA LEU A 184 15.22 11.82 -3.41
C LEU A 184 15.86 10.44 -3.38
N PHE A 185 15.61 9.72 -2.30
CA PHE A 185 16.02 8.33 -2.16
C PHE A 185 14.88 7.46 -1.63
N SER A 186 14.96 6.18 -1.95
CA SER A 186 14.18 5.11 -1.33
C SER A 186 15.09 3.89 -1.24
N ILE A 187 15.34 3.41 0.00
CA ILE A 187 16.13 2.22 0.31
C ILE A 187 15.14 1.13 0.72
N GLY A 188 15.06 0.08 -0.09
CA GLY A 188 14.22 -1.06 0.18
C GLY A 188 14.99 -2.24 0.73
N ILE A 189 14.44 -2.91 1.71
CA ILE A 189 14.94 -4.17 2.25
C ILE A 189 13.93 -5.27 1.91
N LYS A 190 14.27 -6.13 0.95
CA LYS A 190 13.40 -7.21 0.48
C LYS A 190 13.15 -8.22 1.59
N ASP A 191 11.89 -8.48 1.90
CA ASP A 191 11.51 -9.57 2.80
C ASP A 191 11.19 -10.82 1.99
N ASN A 192 11.93 -11.88 2.24
CA ASN A 192 11.82 -13.17 1.55
C ASN A 192 10.95 -14.18 2.29
N ASP A 193 10.34 -13.81 3.41
CA ASP A 193 9.40 -14.65 4.17
C ASP A 193 7.97 -14.50 3.56
N VAL A 194 7.84 -14.88 2.32
CA VAL A 194 6.60 -14.87 1.54
C VAL A 194 6.42 -16.20 0.80
N PRO A 195 5.19 -16.65 0.52
CA PRO A 195 3.92 -16.00 0.84
C PRO A 195 3.58 -16.02 2.33
N SER A 196 2.83 -15.02 2.78
CA SER A 196 2.34 -14.93 4.15
C SER A 196 0.95 -14.28 4.16
N GLU A 197 0.03 -14.84 4.94
CA GLU A 197 -1.35 -14.38 5.04
C GLU A 197 -1.91 -14.53 6.46
N GLY A 198 -3.05 -13.91 6.72
CA GLY A 198 -3.77 -14.02 7.99
C GLY A 198 -2.95 -13.52 9.18
N GLU A 199 -3.10 -14.20 10.32
CA GLU A 199 -2.42 -13.85 11.57
C GLU A 199 -0.89 -13.81 11.42
N ALA A 200 -0.30 -14.73 10.62
CA ALA A 200 1.13 -14.76 10.36
C ALA A 200 1.63 -13.48 9.66
N LEU A 201 0.87 -12.97 8.69
CA LEU A 201 1.20 -11.72 8.00
C LEU A 201 1.03 -10.51 8.94
N MET A 202 -0.04 -10.48 9.75
CA MET A 202 -0.26 -9.43 10.73
C MET A 202 0.86 -9.41 11.80
N LYS A 203 1.25 -10.57 12.32
CA LYS A 203 2.37 -10.66 13.26
C LYS A 203 3.66 -10.16 12.64
N LYS A 204 3.94 -10.57 11.40
CA LYS A 204 5.10 -10.11 10.64
C LYS A 204 5.10 -8.59 10.45
N GLN A 205 3.96 -8.00 10.12
CA GLN A 205 3.81 -6.55 10.03
C GLN A 205 4.17 -5.88 11.37
N ALA A 206 3.59 -6.34 12.48
CA ALA A 206 3.87 -5.79 13.81
C ALA A 206 5.36 -5.89 14.17
N GLU A 207 6.01 -7.01 13.82
CA GLU A 207 7.46 -7.19 14.02
C GLU A 207 8.27 -6.16 13.24
N HIS A 208 7.95 -5.91 11.97
CA HIS A 208 8.63 -4.90 11.16
C HIS A 208 8.36 -3.46 11.64
N GLU A 209 7.13 -3.14 12.00
CA GLU A 209 6.78 -1.83 12.55
C GLU A 209 7.58 -1.52 13.82
N ILE A 210 7.72 -2.48 14.73
CA ILE A 210 8.55 -2.34 15.94
C ILE A 210 10.03 -2.16 15.61
N ILE A 211 10.57 -2.93 14.65
CA ILE A 211 11.96 -2.79 14.21
C ILE A 211 12.21 -1.40 13.61
N LEU A 212 11.33 -0.96 12.70
CA LEU A 212 11.49 0.32 12.01
C LEU A 212 11.32 1.50 12.96
N GLU A 213 10.37 1.43 13.89
CA GLU A 213 10.21 2.44 14.94
C GLU A 213 11.47 2.53 15.82
N LYS A 214 12.07 1.40 16.22
CA LYS A 214 13.31 1.40 17.00
C LYS A 214 14.49 2.02 16.24
N LEU A 215 14.63 1.67 14.97
CA LEU A 215 15.82 2.06 14.20
C LEU A 215 15.71 3.47 13.61
N PHE A 216 14.51 3.86 13.15
CA PHE A 216 14.37 5.01 12.25
C PHE A 216 13.35 6.05 12.67
N SER A 217 12.75 5.90 13.88
CA SER A 217 11.83 6.93 14.38
C SER A 217 12.55 8.27 14.58
N LYS A 218 11.78 9.36 14.43
CA LYS A 218 12.29 10.73 14.60
C LYS A 218 12.80 11.03 16.03
N SER A 219 12.44 10.22 17.00
CA SER A 219 12.93 10.29 18.37
C SER A 219 14.22 9.51 18.61
N GLY A 220 14.64 8.68 17.64
CA GLY A 220 15.81 7.80 17.76
C GLY A 220 17.14 8.50 17.48
N ASP A 221 18.23 7.94 18.04
CA ASP A 221 19.59 8.48 17.89
C ASP A 221 20.05 8.48 16.43
N PHE A 222 19.68 7.47 15.65
CA PHE A 222 20.03 7.40 14.23
C PHE A 222 19.49 8.60 13.46
N TYR A 223 18.18 8.86 13.58
CA TYR A 223 17.54 10.00 12.92
C TYR A 223 18.15 11.33 13.38
N ASN A 224 18.24 11.56 14.70
CA ASN A 224 18.72 12.81 15.25
C ASN A 224 20.15 13.13 14.80
N ARG A 225 21.05 12.14 14.84
CA ARG A 225 22.44 12.30 14.37
C ARG A 225 22.50 12.70 12.90
N LEU A 226 21.80 11.99 12.02
CA LEU A 226 21.83 12.28 10.59
C LEU A 226 21.13 13.60 10.23
N TYR A 227 20.10 13.96 11.00
CA TYR A 227 19.40 15.23 10.85
C TYR A 227 20.29 16.42 11.28
N GLU A 228 20.98 16.33 12.40
CA GLU A 228 21.94 17.34 12.88
C GLU A 228 23.13 17.50 11.92
N GLU A 229 23.60 16.43 11.32
CA GLU A 229 24.61 16.44 10.27
C GLU A 229 24.11 17.02 8.93
N GLY A 230 22.80 17.22 8.79
CA GLY A 230 22.15 17.69 7.56
C GLY A 230 22.20 16.67 6.42
N LEU A 231 22.38 15.40 6.74
CA LEU A 231 22.36 14.32 5.76
C LEU A 231 20.93 13.97 5.32
N ILE A 232 19.97 14.07 6.25
CA ILE A 232 18.54 13.91 6.02
C ILE A 232 17.77 15.15 6.48
N ASN A 233 16.48 15.21 6.16
CA ASN A 233 15.57 16.25 6.63
C ASN A 233 14.28 15.64 7.20
N ASP A 234 13.26 16.46 7.46
CA ASP A 234 11.98 16.08 8.06
C ASP A 234 11.11 15.18 7.16
N LYS A 235 11.47 15.02 5.88
CA LYS A 235 10.81 14.08 4.95
C LYS A 235 11.29 12.64 5.10
N PHE A 236 12.32 12.39 5.89
CA PHE A 236 12.78 11.05 6.20
C PHE A 236 11.68 10.24 6.88
N SER A 237 11.40 9.07 6.35
CA SER A 237 10.40 8.13 6.86
C SER A 237 10.85 6.70 6.65
N ALA A 238 10.28 5.79 7.45
CA ALA A 238 10.44 4.36 7.26
C ALA A 238 9.08 3.67 7.44
N GLY A 239 8.83 2.65 6.65
CA GLY A 239 7.58 1.89 6.66
C GLY A 239 7.77 0.46 6.18
N TYR A 240 6.74 -0.37 6.33
CA TYR A 240 6.72 -1.73 5.85
C TYR A 240 5.56 -1.93 4.88
N GLU A 241 5.92 -2.24 3.64
CA GLU A 241 5.00 -2.52 2.55
C GLU A 241 4.81 -4.02 2.39
N ARG A 242 3.57 -4.45 2.27
CA ARG A 242 3.25 -5.88 2.23
C ARG A 242 2.07 -6.22 1.34
N GLY A 243 2.13 -7.40 0.78
CA GLY A 243 1.04 -8.17 0.20
C GLY A 243 1.23 -9.64 0.58
N ILE A 244 0.35 -10.52 0.11
CA ILE A 244 0.46 -11.96 0.42
C ILE A 244 1.77 -12.54 -0.14
N SER A 245 2.19 -12.11 -1.33
CA SER A 245 3.30 -12.71 -2.09
C SER A 245 4.54 -11.82 -2.21
N PHE A 246 4.51 -10.62 -1.65
CA PHE A 246 5.64 -9.71 -1.61
C PHE A 246 5.65 -8.91 -0.31
N ALA A 247 6.83 -8.51 0.11
CA ALA A 247 6.98 -7.57 1.21
C ALA A 247 8.38 -6.93 1.19
N PHE A 248 8.49 -5.71 1.70
CA PHE A 248 9.76 -5.02 1.89
C PHE A 248 9.61 -3.89 2.92
N ALA A 249 10.70 -3.60 3.63
CA ALA A 249 10.79 -2.35 4.37
C ALA A 249 11.28 -1.25 3.42
N ASP A 250 10.71 -0.06 3.53
CA ASP A 250 11.08 1.15 2.78
C ASP A 250 11.60 2.22 3.74
N ILE A 251 12.74 2.81 3.41
CA ILE A 251 13.30 3.98 4.08
C ILE A 251 13.46 5.05 3.02
N SER A 252 12.69 6.12 3.09
CA SER A 252 12.61 7.11 2.02
C SER A 252 12.70 8.55 2.50
N GLY A 253 12.96 9.45 1.57
CA GLY A 253 13.04 10.88 1.84
C GLY A 253 13.98 11.63 0.91
N GLU A 254 14.58 12.70 1.44
CA GLU A 254 15.59 13.50 0.76
C GLU A 254 16.93 13.41 1.48
N SER A 255 18.02 13.31 0.72
CA SER A 255 19.38 13.30 1.25
C SER A 255 20.33 14.05 0.32
N ARG A 256 21.26 14.81 0.91
CA ARG A 256 22.33 15.45 0.14
C ARG A 256 23.35 14.46 -0.40
N ASP A 257 23.48 13.31 0.26
CA ASP A 257 24.41 12.26 -0.09
C ASP A 257 23.74 10.88 0.14
N PRO A 258 22.92 10.40 -0.82
CA PRO A 258 22.24 9.11 -0.71
C PRO A 258 23.20 7.92 -0.55
N ASP A 259 24.42 8.00 -1.11
CA ASP A 259 25.39 6.90 -1.01
C ASP A 259 25.96 6.78 0.41
N ARG A 260 26.27 7.92 1.03
CA ARG A 260 26.63 7.95 2.45
C ARG A 260 25.47 7.44 3.32
N LEU A 261 24.23 7.87 3.02
CA LEU A 261 23.07 7.42 3.77
C LEU A 261 22.88 5.89 3.69
N MET A 262 23.03 5.31 2.51
CA MET A 262 22.97 3.84 2.35
C MET A 262 24.02 3.14 3.23
N THR A 263 25.25 3.69 3.28
CA THR A 263 26.34 3.17 4.13
C THR A 263 25.98 3.27 5.61
N GLU A 264 25.37 4.38 6.05
CA GLU A 264 24.90 4.56 7.44
C GLU A 264 23.82 3.56 7.81
N VAL A 265 22.85 3.32 6.93
CA VAL A 265 21.77 2.33 7.13
C VAL A 265 22.34 0.92 7.23
N GLU A 266 23.22 0.51 6.30
CA GLU A 266 23.85 -0.82 6.34
C GLU A 266 24.74 -0.99 7.58
N SER A 267 25.43 0.07 8.02
CA SER A 267 26.24 0.07 9.24
C SER A 267 25.40 -0.08 10.50
N GLU A 268 24.22 0.55 10.54
CA GLU A 268 23.29 0.40 11.65
C GLU A 268 22.76 -1.04 11.72
N PHE A 269 22.45 -1.67 10.59
CA PHE A 269 22.07 -3.08 10.56
C PHE A 269 23.18 -3.99 11.08
N ALA A 270 24.42 -3.78 10.66
CA ALA A 270 25.57 -4.56 11.12
C ALA A 270 25.81 -4.38 12.62
N LYS A 271 25.67 -3.16 13.13
CA LYS A 271 25.79 -2.81 14.55
C LYS A 271 24.75 -3.55 15.40
N TYR A 272 23.48 -3.53 14.99
CA TYR A 272 22.41 -4.25 15.69
C TYR A 272 22.55 -5.77 15.55
N ALA A 273 22.97 -6.27 14.39
CA ALA A 273 23.21 -7.72 14.21
C ALA A 273 24.29 -8.26 15.15
N ALA A 274 25.32 -7.46 15.45
CA ALA A 274 26.40 -7.83 16.36
C ALA A 274 26.01 -7.72 17.86
N ASN A 275 25.18 -6.74 18.22
CA ASN A 275 24.95 -6.36 19.62
C ASN A 275 23.46 -6.13 19.92
N PHE A 276 22.56 -6.96 19.39
CA PHE A 276 21.11 -6.72 19.45
C PHE A 276 20.59 -6.50 20.87
N ASP A 277 20.93 -7.40 21.80
CA ASP A 277 20.39 -7.37 23.17
C ASP A 277 20.91 -6.19 23.99
N GLU A 278 22.10 -5.67 23.67
CA GLU A 278 22.69 -4.49 24.30
C GLU A 278 22.05 -3.20 23.77
N LEU A 279 21.81 -3.13 22.45
CA LEU A 279 21.27 -1.93 21.77
C LEU A 279 19.76 -1.83 21.83
N PHE A 280 19.08 -2.93 22.10
CA PHE A 280 17.64 -3.00 22.26
C PHE A 280 17.30 -3.68 23.58
N SER A 281 17.34 -2.91 24.66
CA SER A 281 17.00 -3.39 26.00
C SER A 281 15.53 -3.81 26.11
N ASP A 282 15.18 -4.55 27.16
CA ASP A 282 13.76 -4.92 27.40
C ASP A 282 12.90 -3.69 27.69
N GLU A 283 13.45 -2.65 28.33
CA GLU A 283 12.76 -1.39 28.57
C GLU A 283 12.48 -0.64 27.26
N ASP A 284 13.48 -0.54 26.37
CA ASP A 284 13.31 0.05 25.04
C ASP A 284 12.28 -0.73 24.22
N PHE A 285 12.34 -2.06 24.23
CA PHE A 285 11.39 -2.88 23.50
C PHE A 285 9.94 -2.61 23.96
N GLU A 286 9.69 -2.59 25.24
CA GLU A 286 8.36 -2.29 25.76
C GLU A 286 7.92 -0.84 25.47
N ALA A 287 8.86 0.10 25.45
CA ALA A 287 8.57 1.49 25.08
C ALA A 287 8.17 1.61 23.59
N VAL A 288 8.96 1.04 22.69
CA VAL A 288 8.70 1.05 21.24
C VAL A 288 7.41 0.31 20.90
N LYS A 289 7.18 -0.85 21.52
CA LYS A 289 5.94 -1.61 21.34
C LYS A 289 4.70 -0.80 21.72
N ARG A 290 4.76 -0.01 22.82
CA ARG A 290 3.67 0.91 23.18
C ARG A 290 3.45 2.02 22.15
N VAL A 291 4.49 2.53 21.53
CA VAL A 291 4.37 3.53 20.45
C VAL A 291 3.64 2.92 19.25
N VAL A 292 4.07 1.76 18.77
CA VAL A 292 3.42 1.07 17.64
C VAL A 292 1.95 0.72 17.98
N TYR A 293 1.70 0.23 19.19
CA TYR A 293 0.33 0.00 19.65
C TYR A 293 -0.52 1.28 19.63
N SER A 294 0.04 2.40 20.12
CA SER A 294 -0.65 3.69 20.14
C SER A 294 -0.94 4.22 18.73
N GLN A 295 -0.01 4.09 17.81
CA GLN A 295 -0.20 4.45 16.39
C GLN A 295 -1.33 3.64 15.76
N ASN A 296 -1.39 2.33 16.05
CA ASN A 296 -2.48 1.49 15.59
C ASN A 296 -3.84 1.96 16.16
N VAL A 297 -3.91 2.28 17.45
CA VAL A 297 -5.15 2.78 18.08
C VAL A 297 -5.62 4.10 17.47
N GLN A 298 -4.72 4.96 17.02
CA GLN A 298 -5.09 6.22 16.36
C GLN A 298 -5.89 6.04 15.07
N MET A 299 -5.69 4.93 14.35
CA MET A 299 -6.47 4.62 13.13
C MET A 299 -7.97 4.50 13.39
N TRP A 300 -8.38 4.17 14.63
CA TRP A 300 -9.79 4.07 15.00
C TRP A 300 -10.50 5.43 15.15
N GLY A 301 -9.78 6.53 15.02
CA GLY A 301 -10.32 7.90 15.05
C GLY A 301 -10.95 8.38 13.74
N SER A 302 -10.75 7.66 12.64
CA SER A 302 -11.22 8.01 11.30
C SER A 302 -12.08 6.89 10.72
N THR A 303 -13.30 7.20 10.27
CA THR A 303 -14.19 6.22 9.62
C THR A 303 -13.62 5.72 8.30
N GLU A 304 -12.90 6.57 7.57
CA GLU A 304 -12.23 6.22 6.33
C GLU A 304 -11.07 5.27 6.58
N ASP A 305 -10.22 5.57 7.57
CA ASP A 305 -9.10 4.69 7.94
C ASP A 305 -9.60 3.32 8.42
N ILE A 306 -10.65 3.29 9.24
CA ILE A 306 -11.28 2.03 9.68
C ILE A 306 -11.72 1.21 8.47
N ALA A 307 -12.47 1.81 7.53
CA ALA A 307 -13.00 1.08 6.38
C ALA A 307 -11.87 0.54 5.48
N ASN A 308 -10.88 1.38 5.15
CA ASN A 308 -9.78 0.99 4.28
C ASN A 308 -8.89 -0.08 4.94
N ASN A 309 -8.49 0.10 6.19
CA ASN A 309 -7.66 -0.88 6.88
C ASN A 309 -8.40 -2.19 7.13
N PHE A 310 -9.69 -2.14 7.48
CA PHE A 310 -10.48 -3.36 7.66
C PHE A 310 -10.54 -4.19 6.37
N MET A 311 -10.77 -3.55 5.22
CA MET A 311 -10.74 -4.23 3.91
C MET A 311 -9.35 -4.80 3.62
N ASP A 312 -8.30 -4.03 3.89
CA ASP A 312 -6.92 -4.44 3.66
C ASP A 312 -6.57 -5.73 4.42
N PHE A 313 -6.86 -5.74 5.73
CA PHE A 313 -6.65 -6.93 6.56
C PHE A 313 -7.49 -8.12 6.08
N LYS A 314 -8.75 -7.91 5.72
CA LYS A 314 -9.63 -9.00 5.25
C LYS A 314 -9.16 -9.62 3.94
N PHE A 315 -8.71 -8.82 2.97
CA PHE A 315 -8.14 -9.33 1.71
C PHE A 315 -6.83 -10.10 1.90
N MET A 316 -6.10 -9.83 2.99
CA MET A 316 -4.91 -10.59 3.39
C MET A 316 -5.22 -11.78 4.30
N GLY A 317 -6.50 -12.12 4.52
CA GLY A 317 -6.93 -13.23 5.37
C GLY A 317 -6.89 -12.96 6.87
N GLY A 318 -6.67 -11.70 7.28
CA GLY A 318 -6.58 -11.28 8.68
C GLY A 318 -7.84 -10.60 9.22
N ASP A 319 -7.76 -10.14 10.46
CA ASP A 319 -8.80 -9.32 11.10
C ASP A 319 -8.16 -8.12 11.81
N MET A 320 -8.55 -6.91 11.40
CA MET A 320 -8.06 -5.67 12.00
C MET A 320 -8.37 -5.58 13.50
N LEU A 321 -9.46 -6.19 13.95
CA LEU A 321 -9.86 -6.17 15.37
C LEU A 321 -8.89 -6.95 16.27
N GLU A 322 -8.19 -7.95 15.70
CA GLU A 322 -7.21 -8.78 16.40
C GLU A 322 -5.80 -8.14 16.41
N TYR A 323 -5.56 -7.14 15.55
CA TYR A 323 -4.22 -6.60 15.36
C TYR A 323 -3.61 -5.97 16.63
N PRO A 324 -4.34 -5.23 17.48
CA PRO A 324 -3.81 -4.73 18.75
C PRO A 324 -3.31 -5.84 19.69
N ASP A 325 -4.03 -6.97 19.76
CA ASP A 325 -3.65 -8.12 20.58
C ASP A 325 -2.42 -8.82 20.00
N ILE A 326 -2.33 -8.89 18.67
CA ILE A 326 -1.13 -9.41 17.98
C ILE A 326 0.09 -8.55 18.30
N ILE A 327 0.01 -7.22 18.21
CA ILE A 327 1.10 -6.31 18.60
C ILE A 327 1.49 -6.57 20.07
N ALA A 328 0.51 -6.68 20.96
CA ALA A 328 0.75 -6.93 22.38
C ALA A 328 1.47 -8.27 22.64
N ALA A 329 1.17 -9.28 21.83
CA ALA A 329 1.75 -10.63 21.95
C ALA A 329 3.17 -10.77 21.37
N VAL A 330 3.63 -9.82 20.53
CA VAL A 330 4.99 -9.85 19.95
C VAL A 330 6.04 -9.82 21.08
N THR A 331 7.02 -10.70 20.98
CA THR A 331 8.13 -10.79 21.94
C THR A 331 9.43 -10.21 21.37
N LYS A 332 10.35 -9.82 22.23
CA LYS A 332 11.68 -9.36 21.84
C LYS A 332 12.47 -10.43 21.04
N ASP A 333 12.28 -11.69 21.36
CA ASP A 333 12.89 -12.80 20.62
C ASP A 333 12.34 -12.90 19.19
N ASP A 334 11.06 -12.64 18.98
CA ASP A 334 10.46 -12.56 17.64
C ASP A 334 11.13 -11.43 16.85
N ILE A 335 11.24 -10.23 17.45
CA ILE A 335 11.90 -9.09 16.83
C ILE A 335 13.35 -9.41 16.45
N LYS A 336 14.10 -10.00 17.36
CA LYS A 336 15.50 -10.38 17.10
C LYS A 336 15.62 -11.35 15.93
N LYS A 337 14.77 -12.38 15.89
CA LYS A 337 14.76 -13.35 14.79
C LYS A 337 14.40 -12.68 13.46
N ARG A 338 13.37 -11.85 13.44
CA ARG A 338 12.93 -11.11 12.26
C ARG A 338 14.03 -10.20 11.75
N PHE A 339 14.64 -9.42 12.63
CA PHE A 339 15.73 -8.53 12.30
C PHE A 339 16.90 -9.28 11.66
N LEU A 340 17.40 -10.32 12.31
CA LEU A 340 18.55 -11.12 11.82
C LEU A 340 18.26 -11.87 10.51
N SER A 341 17.00 -12.19 10.21
CA SER A 341 16.63 -12.85 8.95
C SER A 341 16.52 -11.86 7.78
N THR A 342 16.02 -10.65 8.00
CA THR A 342 15.58 -9.74 6.93
C THR A 342 16.52 -8.55 6.72
N TYR A 343 17.01 -7.90 7.80
CA TYR A 343 17.77 -6.63 7.69
C TYR A 343 19.26 -6.89 7.40
N LYS A 344 19.55 -7.25 6.15
CA LYS A 344 20.90 -7.58 5.67
C LYS A 344 21.21 -6.79 4.41
N SER A 345 22.46 -6.36 4.27
CA SER A 345 22.92 -5.60 3.11
C SER A 345 22.66 -6.31 1.78
N GLU A 346 22.67 -7.64 1.75
CA GLU A 346 22.40 -8.44 0.55
C GLU A 346 20.95 -8.31 0.05
N PHE A 347 20.00 -7.94 0.92
CA PHE A 347 18.59 -7.72 0.56
C PHE A 347 18.23 -6.25 0.37
N CYS A 348 19.21 -5.34 0.51
CA CYS A 348 19.00 -3.90 0.35
C CYS A 348 19.23 -3.47 -1.09
N ALA A 349 18.30 -2.69 -1.62
CA ALA A 349 18.45 -1.94 -2.86
C ALA A 349 18.14 -0.46 -2.62
N MET A 350 18.67 0.42 -3.45
CA MET A 350 18.41 1.85 -3.37
C MET A 350 17.99 2.42 -4.72
N SER A 351 16.92 3.18 -4.71
CA SER A 351 16.53 4.05 -5.83
C SER A 351 16.86 5.50 -5.50
N VAL A 352 17.40 6.25 -6.47
CA VAL A 352 17.76 7.65 -6.30
C VAL A 352 17.28 8.48 -7.49
N ILE A 353 16.60 9.58 -7.20
CA ILE A 353 16.32 10.63 -8.19
C ILE A 353 17.28 11.79 -7.92
N LEU A 354 18.14 12.09 -8.89
CA LEU A 354 19.09 13.19 -8.84
C LEU A 354 18.54 14.44 -9.54
N PRO A 355 18.94 15.65 -9.14
CA PRO A 355 18.73 16.86 -9.92
C PRO A 355 19.29 16.73 -11.35
N GLN A 356 18.59 17.33 -12.32
CA GLN A 356 19.06 17.40 -13.73
C GLN A 356 20.29 18.27 -13.87
#